data_5b43a0307300ca67f6228054f774caf7
#
_entry.id   5b43a0307300ca67f6228054f774caf7
#
_cell.length_a   1.000
_cell.length_b   1.000
_cell.length_c   1.000
_cell.angle_alpha   90.00
_cell.angle_beta   90.00
_cell.angle_gamma   90.00
#
_symmetry.space_group_name_H-M   'P 1'
#
loop_
_entity.id
_entity.type
_entity.pdbx_description
1 polymer ?
#
loop_
_entity_poly.entity_id
_entity_poly.type
_entity_poly.pdbx_seq_one_letter_code
_entity_poly.pdbx_strand_id
1 'polypeptide(L)'
;MSQLSLAFNASLLVQDDQGRYLPATAEQILEEARRVIDLKTQRGEAFSSPELVKEYLITKLAGFEHEVFAALFLDAKHQLIQYVEMFRGSIDSASVYPREVVKEALHHNAAAVIFAHNHPSGNPEPS
;
A
#
# COMPACT_ATOMS: atom_id res chain seq x y z
N MET A 1 12.47 -27.34 4.76
CA MET A 1 11.10 -27.14 4.69
C MET A 1 10.51 -27.33 3.32
N SER A 2 10.25 -28.54 3.05
CA SER A 2 9.83 -28.95 1.72
C SER A 2 8.40 -28.55 1.37
N GLN A 3 7.59 -28.18 2.37
CA GLN A 3 6.24 -27.72 2.09
C GLN A 3 6.22 -26.49 1.20
N LEU A 4 7.24 -25.66 1.30
CA LEU A 4 7.31 -24.49 0.44
C LEU A 4 7.47 -24.89 -1.01
N SER A 5 8.21 -25.97 -1.29
CA SER A 5 8.37 -26.39 -2.67
C SER A 5 7.06 -26.90 -3.27
N LEU A 6 6.19 -27.45 -2.45
CA LEU A 6 4.86 -27.81 -2.93
C LEU A 6 4.00 -26.57 -3.17
N ALA A 7 4.17 -25.55 -2.35
CA ALA A 7 3.37 -24.34 -2.47
C ALA A 7 3.64 -23.59 -3.77
N PHE A 8 4.89 -23.58 -4.26
CA PHE A 8 5.14 -22.83 -5.46
C PHE A 8 4.58 -23.40 -6.73
N ASN A 9 4.21 -24.68 -6.71
CA ASN A 9 3.57 -25.28 -7.85
C ASN A 9 2.07 -25.05 -7.85
N ALA A 10 1.52 -24.53 -6.76
CA ALA A 10 0.10 -24.25 -6.65
C ALA A 10 -0.13 -22.79 -7.00
N SER A 11 -0.62 -22.56 -8.20
CA SER A 11 -0.94 -21.20 -8.66
C SER A 11 -2.23 -20.72 -8.04
N LEU A 12 -2.29 -19.44 -7.73
CA LEU A 12 -3.56 -18.78 -7.45
C LEU A 12 -4.31 -18.62 -8.76
N LEU A 13 -5.61 -18.89 -8.72
CA LEU A 13 -6.44 -18.90 -9.91
C LEU A 13 -7.47 -17.78 -9.86
N VAL A 14 -7.78 -17.22 -11.03
CA VAL A 14 -8.89 -16.30 -11.20
C VAL A 14 -9.87 -16.92 -12.19
N GLN A 15 -11.16 -16.61 -11.99
CA GLN A 15 -12.22 -17.08 -12.88
C GLN A 15 -12.52 -15.99 -13.90
N ASP A 16 -12.53 -16.34 -15.18
CA ASP A 16 -12.86 -15.41 -16.24
C ASP A 16 -14.39 -15.29 -16.42
N ASP A 17 -14.81 -14.49 -17.39
CA ASP A 17 -16.22 -14.22 -17.64
C ASP A 17 -16.99 -15.46 -18.10
N GLN A 18 -16.28 -16.48 -18.59
CA GLN A 18 -16.88 -17.71 -19.05
C GLN A 18 -16.82 -18.83 -18.01
N GLY A 19 -16.40 -18.51 -16.80
CA GLY A 19 -16.33 -19.47 -15.72
C GLY A 19 -15.10 -20.34 -15.70
N ARG A 20 -14.12 -20.08 -16.56
CA ARG A 20 -12.88 -20.86 -16.60
C ARG A 20 -11.90 -20.31 -15.58
N TYR A 21 -11.09 -21.21 -15.02
CA TYR A 21 -10.06 -20.84 -14.06
C TYR A 21 -8.72 -20.72 -14.76
N LEU A 22 -8.07 -19.58 -14.58
CA LEU A 22 -6.78 -19.28 -15.17
C LEU A 22 -5.81 -18.86 -14.07
N PRO A 23 -4.50 -19.13 -14.24
CA PRO A 23 -3.52 -18.66 -13.26
C PRO A 23 -3.59 -17.14 -13.14
N ALA A 24 -3.54 -16.64 -11.91
CA ALA A 24 -3.50 -15.22 -11.66
C ALA A 24 -2.15 -14.65 -12.08
N THR A 25 -2.17 -13.46 -12.67
CA THR A 25 -0.93 -12.73 -12.94
C THR A 25 -0.39 -12.13 -11.64
N ALA A 26 0.90 -11.77 -11.63
CA ALA A 26 1.49 -11.11 -10.48
C ALA A 26 0.71 -9.85 -10.12
N GLU A 27 0.29 -9.07 -11.12
CA GLU A 27 -0.48 -7.85 -10.90
C GLU A 27 -1.82 -8.14 -10.24
N GLN A 28 -2.51 -9.19 -10.66
CA GLN A 28 -3.78 -9.59 -10.07
C GLN A 28 -3.60 -10.00 -8.60
N ILE A 29 -2.53 -10.71 -8.29
CA ILE A 29 -2.22 -11.12 -6.92
C ILE A 29 -1.97 -9.90 -6.05
N LEU A 30 -1.19 -8.95 -6.54
CA LEU A 30 -0.87 -7.74 -5.79
C LEU A 30 -2.10 -6.87 -5.58
N GLU A 31 -2.95 -6.73 -6.60
CA GLU A 31 -4.21 -6.00 -6.48
C GLU A 31 -5.11 -6.61 -5.40
N GLU A 32 -5.21 -7.93 -5.39
CA GLU A 32 -6.03 -8.62 -4.40
C GLU A 32 -5.46 -8.45 -3.00
N ALA A 33 -4.14 -8.50 -2.86
CA ALA A 33 -3.49 -8.28 -1.57
C ALA A 33 -3.79 -6.88 -1.03
N ARG A 34 -3.75 -5.86 -1.90
CA ARG A 34 -4.08 -4.48 -1.50
C ARG A 34 -5.53 -4.37 -1.05
N ARG A 35 -6.43 -5.03 -1.78
CA ARG A 35 -7.85 -5.04 -1.40
C ARG A 35 -8.04 -5.67 -0.03
N VAL A 36 -7.39 -6.79 0.21
CA VAL A 36 -7.52 -7.51 1.49
C VAL A 36 -6.98 -6.67 2.65
N ILE A 37 -5.82 -6.02 2.45
CA ILE A 37 -5.25 -5.22 3.54
C ILE A 37 -6.13 -3.99 3.84
N ASP A 38 -6.75 -3.41 2.83
CA ASP A 38 -7.68 -2.30 3.03
C ASP A 38 -8.92 -2.75 3.82
N LEU A 39 -9.48 -3.90 3.49
CA LEU A 39 -10.62 -4.44 4.22
C LEU A 39 -10.28 -4.73 5.68
N LYS A 40 -9.11 -5.31 5.91
CA LYS A 40 -8.64 -5.59 7.27
C LYS A 40 -8.53 -4.30 8.08
N THR A 41 -7.99 -3.26 7.46
CA THR A 41 -7.79 -1.98 8.10
C THR A 41 -9.11 -1.26 8.40
N GLN A 42 -10.09 -1.38 7.49
CA GLN A 42 -11.41 -0.74 7.66
C GLN A 42 -12.20 -1.28 8.84
N ARG A 43 -11.82 -2.43 9.38
CA ARG A 43 -12.51 -3.00 10.54
C ARG A 43 -12.17 -2.31 11.85
N GLY A 44 -11.51 -1.16 11.77
CA GLY A 44 -11.27 -0.33 12.93
C GLY A 44 -10.00 -0.66 13.70
N GLU A 45 -9.07 -1.38 13.10
CA GLU A 45 -7.76 -1.55 13.71
C GLU A 45 -7.01 -0.22 13.68
N ALA A 46 -6.60 0.24 14.85
CA ALA A 46 -5.80 1.44 14.93
C ALA A 46 -4.35 1.11 14.57
N PHE A 47 -3.67 2.06 13.95
CA PHE A 47 -2.24 1.95 13.73
C PHE A 47 -1.50 2.27 15.03
N SER A 48 -1.65 1.37 16.00
CA SER A 48 -1.12 1.58 17.34
C SER A 48 0.33 1.13 17.49
N SER A 49 0.89 0.46 16.48
CA SER A 49 2.27 0.02 16.51
C SER A 49 2.94 0.23 15.16
N PRO A 50 4.28 0.42 15.15
CA PRO A 50 5.01 0.53 13.89
C PRO A 50 4.86 -0.70 12.99
N GLU A 51 4.69 -1.88 13.57
CA GLU A 51 4.55 -3.13 12.82
C GLU A 51 3.27 -3.14 11.99
N LEU A 52 2.17 -2.66 12.53
CA LEU A 52 0.90 -2.59 11.79
C LEU A 52 1.00 -1.63 10.60
N VAL A 53 1.61 -0.48 10.83
CA VAL A 53 1.83 0.51 9.77
C VAL A 53 2.71 -0.09 8.68
N LYS A 54 3.79 -0.75 9.08
CA LYS A 54 4.74 -1.35 8.15
C LYS A 54 4.08 -2.43 7.29
N GLU A 55 3.30 -3.31 7.90
CA GLU A 55 2.56 -4.35 7.19
C GLU A 55 1.65 -3.74 6.13
N TYR A 56 0.89 -2.73 6.52
CA TYR A 56 -0.03 -2.06 5.61
C TYR A 56 0.73 -1.45 4.42
N LEU A 57 1.79 -0.71 4.70
CA LEU A 57 2.54 0.00 3.66
C LEU A 57 3.31 -0.95 2.74
N ILE A 58 3.90 -2.00 3.30
CA ILE A 58 4.59 -2.99 2.47
C ILE A 58 3.61 -3.58 1.44
N THR A 59 2.40 -3.93 1.89
CA THR A 59 1.40 -4.50 1.00
C THR A 59 0.91 -3.48 -0.03
N LYS A 60 0.63 -2.25 0.41
CA LYS A 60 0.11 -1.22 -0.50
C LYS A 60 1.12 -0.82 -1.57
N LEU A 61 2.40 -0.83 -1.25
CA LEU A 61 3.45 -0.34 -2.15
C LEU A 61 4.17 -1.46 -2.89
N ALA A 62 3.83 -2.72 -2.62
CA ALA A 62 4.50 -3.86 -3.24
C ALA A 62 4.29 -3.86 -4.76
N GLY A 63 5.34 -4.17 -5.49
CA GLY A 63 5.28 -4.40 -6.93
C GLY A 63 5.30 -3.18 -7.81
N PHE A 64 5.32 -1.97 -7.25
CA PHE A 64 5.44 -0.78 -8.09
C PHE A 64 6.86 -0.65 -8.61
N GLU A 65 6.97 -0.43 -9.91
CA GLU A 65 8.26 -0.27 -10.59
C GLU A 65 8.75 1.18 -10.56
N HIS A 66 7.89 2.11 -10.20
CA HIS A 66 8.22 3.52 -10.07
C HIS A 66 8.10 3.95 -8.60
N GLU A 67 8.71 5.08 -8.27
CA GLU A 67 8.60 5.62 -6.93
C GLU A 67 7.19 6.16 -6.69
N VAL A 68 6.67 5.90 -5.49
CA VAL A 68 5.38 6.41 -5.05
C VAL A 68 5.59 7.06 -3.69
N PHE A 69 5.12 8.29 -3.55
CA PHE A 69 5.06 8.97 -2.27
C PHE A 69 3.61 8.95 -1.79
N ALA A 70 3.38 8.35 -0.63
CA ALA A 70 2.04 8.15 -0.11
C ALA A 70 1.90 8.77 1.27
N ALA A 71 0.67 9.11 1.63
CA ALA A 71 0.32 9.63 2.95
C ALA A 71 -0.83 8.81 3.52
N LEU A 72 -0.72 8.50 4.80
CA LEU A 72 -1.79 7.89 5.58
C LEU A 72 -2.38 8.97 6.46
N PHE A 73 -3.65 9.28 6.28
CA PHE A 73 -4.35 10.26 7.11
C PHE A 73 -5.11 9.53 8.18
N LEU A 74 -4.86 9.88 9.43
CA LEU A 74 -5.38 9.17 10.60
C LEU A 74 -6.25 10.09 11.44
N ASP A 75 -7.22 9.50 12.12
CA ASP A 75 -8.01 10.23 13.11
C ASP A 75 -7.28 10.31 14.46
N ALA A 76 -7.92 10.92 15.45
CA ALA A 76 -7.34 11.10 16.77
C ALA A 76 -7.09 9.79 17.51
N LYS A 77 -7.73 8.69 17.07
CA LYS A 77 -7.53 7.36 17.63
C LYS A 77 -6.53 6.53 16.81
N HIS A 78 -5.84 7.18 15.88
CA HIS A 78 -4.89 6.55 14.97
C HIS A 78 -5.52 5.50 14.04
N GLN A 79 -6.81 5.64 13.77
CA GLN A 79 -7.47 4.82 12.77
C GLN A 79 -7.29 5.45 11.40
N LEU A 80 -7.12 4.62 10.38
CA LEU A 80 -6.91 5.11 9.04
C LEU A 80 -8.19 5.74 8.49
N ILE A 81 -8.09 7.00 8.09
CA ILE A 81 -9.16 7.67 7.35
C ILE A 81 -8.99 7.42 5.87
N GLN A 82 -7.78 7.68 5.35
CA GLN A 82 -7.54 7.54 3.93
C GLN A 82 -6.06 7.34 3.64
N TYR A 83 -5.77 6.47 2.68
CA TYR A 83 -4.46 6.33 2.05
C TYR A 83 -4.49 7.11 0.75
N VAL A 84 -3.53 8.00 0.55
CA VAL A 84 -3.48 8.83 -0.67
C VAL A 84 -2.09 8.73 -1.27
N GLU A 85 -2.02 8.39 -2.55
CA GLU A 85 -0.78 8.45 -3.30
C GLU A 85 -0.62 9.88 -3.81
N MET A 86 0.30 10.60 -3.20
CA MET A 86 0.48 12.03 -3.48
C MET A 86 1.26 12.27 -4.76
N PHE A 87 2.28 11.45 -5.01
CA PHE A 87 3.16 11.61 -6.17
C PHE A 87 3.60 10.25 -6.69
N ARG A 88 3.81 10.18 -7.99
CA ARG A 88 4.35 9.01 -8.68
C ARG A 88 5.48 9.45 -9.61
N GLY A 89 6.41 8.53 -9.87
CA GLY A 89 7.55 8.77 -10.74
C GLY A 89 8.79 9.10 -9.95
N SER A 90 9.72 9.83 -10.54
CA SER A 90 10.93 10.26 -9.83
C SER A 90 10.57 11.30 -8.80
N ILE A 91 10.85 10.98 -7.54
CA ILE A 91 10.50 11.84 -6.42
C ILE A 91 11.77 12.46 -5.87
N ASP A 92 11.80 13.78 -5.81
CA ASP A 92 12.80 14.51 -5.06
C ASP A 92 12.10 15.43 -4.06
N SER A 93 12.87 16.10 -3.22
CA SER A 93 12.28 16.94 -2.19
C SER A 93 11.46 18.10 -2.75
N ALA A 94 11.74 18.52 -3.99
CA ALA A 94 11.00 19.59 -4.63
C ALA A 94 9.66 19.13 -5.17
N SER A 95 9.46 17.81 -5.33
CA SER A 95 8.22 17.26 -5.85
C SER A 95 7.13 17.17 -4.78
N VAL A 96 7.49 17.25 -3.52
CA VAL A 96 6.54 17.14 -2.42
C VAL A 96 6.15 18.54 -1.97
N TYR A 97 4.91 18.93 -2.23
CA TYR A 97 4.43 20.27 -1.91
C TYR A 97 3.69 20.25 -0.59
N PRO A 98 4.20 20.92 0.47
CA PRO A 98 3.52 20.95 1.76
C PRO A 98 2.09 21.44 1.67
N ARG A 99 1.80 22.38 0.77
CA ARG A 99 0.45 22.88 0.57
C ARG A 99 -0.53 21.77 0.21
N GLU A 100 -0.12 20.86 -0.68
CA GLU A 100 -0.99 19.76 -1.10
C GLU A 100 -1.25 18.78 0.03
N VAL A 101 -0.24 18.51 0.85
CA VAL A 101 -0.39 17.67 2.02
C VAL A 101 -1.37 18.27 3.02
N VAL A 102 -1.21 19.56 3.31
CA VAL A 102 -2.10 20.27 4.25
C VAL A 102 -3.54 20.26 3.72
N LYS A 103 -3.69 20.52 2.43
CA LYS A 103 -5.00 20.53 1.79
C LYS A 103 -5.71 19.19 1.94
N GLU A 104 -4.98 18.09 1.70
CA GLU A 104 -5.54 16.75 1.86
C GLU A 104 -5.85 16.44 3.32
N ALA A 105 -4.99 16.85 4.24
CA ALA A 105 -5.22 16.64 5.65
C ALA A 105 -6.49 17.35 6.13
N LEU A 106 -6.71 18.58 5.67
CA LEU A 106 -7.92 19.33 6.01
C LEU A 106 -9.15 18.71 5.36
N HIS A 107 -9.03 18.27 4.12
CA HIS A 107 -10.13 17.63 3.41
C HIS A 107 -10.62 16.38 4.15
N HIS A 108 -9.70 15.59 4.69
CA HIS A 108 -10.03 14.36 5.43
C HIS A 108 -10.24 14.57 6.91
N ASN A 109 -10.10 15.80 7.38
CA ASN A 109 -10.19 16.12 8.81
C ASN A 109 -9.25 15.25 9.64
N ALA A 110 -8.01 15.13 9.17
CA ALA A 110 -7.03 14.24 9.80
C ALA A 110 -6.43 14.86 11.05
N ALA A 111 -6.19 14.03 12.05
CA ALA A 111 -5.48 14.43 13.26
C ALA A 111 -3.99 14.13 13.17
N ALA A 112 -3.59 13.20 12.30
CA ALA A 112 -2.20 12.82 12.12
C ALA A 112 -1.97 12.35 10.69
N VAL A 113 -0.72 12.42 10.24
CA VAL A 113 -0.33 11.98 8.89
C VAL A 113 0.95 11.18 9.02
N ILE A 114 1.00 10.05 8.33
CA ILE A 114 2.21 9.24 8.20
C ILE A 114 2.62 9.26 6.73
N PHE A 115 3.88 9.56 6.45
CA PHE A 115 4.40 9.58 5.09
C PHE A 115 5.22 8.33 4.82
N ALA A 116 5.17 7.87 3.59
CA ALA A 116 5.96 6.73 3.16
C ALA A 116 6.28 6.83 1.68
N HIS A 117 7.39 6.23 1.29
CA HIS A 117 7.67 6.01 -0.12
C HIS A 117 8.43 4.69 -0.27
N ASN A 118 8.31 4.11 -1.45
CA ASN A 118 8.97 2.86 -1.76
C ASN A 118 10.34 3.14 -2.37
N HIS A 119 11.15 2.08 -2.46
CA HIS A 119 12.47 2.13 -3.11
C HIS A 119 12.53 1.01 -4.16
N PRO A 120 11.94 1.23 -5.36
CA PRO A 120 11.87 0.17 -6.36
C PRO A 120 13.21 -0.39 -6.79
N SER A 121 14.27 0.42 -6.70
CA SER A 121 15.62 -0.02 -7.03
C SER A 121 16.29 -0.82 -5.91
N GLY A 122 15.65 -0.91 -4.75
CA GLY A 122 16.24 -1.53 -3.58
C GLY A 122 17.23 -0.65 -2.83
N ASN A 123 17.46 0.57 -3.30
CA ASN A 123 18.34 1.52 -2.63
C ASN A 123 17.55 2.23 -1.52
N PRO A 124 17.95 2.09 -0.25
CA PRO A 124 17.20 2.69 0.86
C PRO A 124 17.37 4.19 0.99
N GLU A 125 18.28 4.80 0.26
CA GLU A 125 18.50 6.23 0.37
C GLU A 125 17.43 7.02 -0.38
N PRO A 126 16.94 8.12 0.18
CA PRO A 126 15.98 8.98 -0.51
C PRO A 126 16.60 9.60 -1.74
N SER A 127 15.82 9.71 -2.78
CA SER A 127 16.26 10.38 -4.01
C SER A 127 16.35 11.87 -3.81
#